data_f00b40e1a2844aeb9efbb51818dd696e
#
_entry.id   f00b40e1a2844aeb9efbb51818dd696e
#
_cell.length_a   1.000
_cell.length_b   1.000
_cell.length_c   1.000
_cell.angle_alpha   90.00
_cell.angle_beta   90.00
_cell.angle_gamma   90.00
#
_symmetry.space_group_name_H-M   'P 1'
#
loop_
_entity.id
_entity.type
_entity.pdbx_description
1 polymer ?
#
loop_
_entity_poly.entity_id
_entity_poly.type
_entity_poly.pdbx_seq_one_letter_code
_entity_poly.pdbx_strand_id
1 'polypeptide(L)'
;EFLARVRELGYKIKLDTNGSFPDRLMDIVRAGLVDRVAMDIKNSPELYAKTAGIGRLDLDAIERSKDFLLSGSVDYEFRTTVVKGLHTRESVRDAAKWISGAKEYYLQQFKDSGHVLDIRGLGAYDEAEMHSLADAAAEYVPSVQVRGV
;
A
#
# COMPACT_ATOMS: atom_id res chain seq x y z
N GLU A 1 -20.34 11.46 6.27
CA GLU A 1 -21.35 12.20 5.49
C GLU A 1 -21.12 12.08 3.99
N PHE A 2 -19.93 12.48 3.43
CA PHE A 2 -19.67 12.42 1.98
C PHE A 2 -19.85 11.00 1.39
N LEU A 3 -19.24 9.97 1.97
CA LEU A 3 -19.35 8.59 1.49
C LEU A 3 -20.80 8.08 1.52
N ALA A 4 -21.58 8.44 2.54
CA ALA A 4 -22.98 8.07 2.62
C ALA A 4 -23.79 8.64 1.45
N ARG A 5 -23.55 9.91 1.10
CA ARG A 5 -24.22 10.57 -0.05
C ARG A 5 -23.82 9.93 -1.39
N VAL A 6 -22.54 9.55 -1.55
CA VAL A 6 -22.09 8.82 -2.77
C VAL A 6 -22.78 7.47 -2.87
N ARG A 7 -22.96 6.78 -1.74
CA ARG A 7 -23.64 5.48 -1.69
C ARG A 7 -25.13 5.58 -2.01
N GLU A 8 -25.79 6.63 -1.55
CA GLU A 8 -27.20 6.92 -1.91
C GLU A 8 -27.40 7.09 -3.43
N LEU A 9 -26.36 7.51 -4.15
CA LEU A 9 -26.37 7.59 -5.61
C LEU A 9 -26.15 6.25 -6.31
N GLY A 10 -25.96 5.15 -5.57
CA GLY A 10 -25.78 3.80 -6.10
C GLY A 10 -24.35 3.45 -6.54
N TYR A 11 -23.36 4.29 -6.28
CA TYR A 11 -21.97 4.01 -6.67
C TYR A 11 -21.29 3.01 -5.72
N LYS A 12 -20.42 2.20 -6.30
CA LYS A 12 -19.41 1.44 -5.56
C LYS A 12 -18.30 2.37 -5.11
N ILE A 13 -17.80 2.17 -3.89
CA ILE A 13 -16.81 3.05 -3.29
C ILE A 13 -15.54 2.27 -2.98
N LYS A 14 -14.44 2.70 -3.60
CA LYS A 14 -13.07 2.28 -3.25
C LYS A 14 -12.41 3.38 -2.45
N LEU A 15 -11.92 3.05 -1.25
CA LEU A 15 -11.18 3.96 -0.39
C LEU A 15 -9.69 3.72 -0.54
N ASP A 16 -8.95 4.74 -0.91
CA ASP A 16 -7.48 4.75 -0.86
C ASP A 16 -7.02 5.34 0.47
N THR A 17 -6.09 4.67 1.15
CA THR A 17 -5.60 5.08 2.47
C THR A 17 -4.11 4.79 2.65
N ASN A 18 -3.44 5.57 3.47
CA ASN A 18 -2.09 5.28 3.96
C ASN A 18 -2.07 4.53 5.30
N GLY A 19 -3.24 4.19 5.84
CA GLY A 19 -3.37 3.45 7.09
C GLY A 19 -3.15 4.25 8.38
N SER A 20 -2.88 5.55 8.32
CA SER A 20 -2.53 6.35 9.51
C SER A 20 -3.68 6.58 10.50
N PHE A 21 -4.92 6.28 10.12
CA PHE A 21 -6.11 6.50 10.95
C PHE A 21 -6.94 5.22 11.10
N PRO A 22 -6.44 4.21 11.84
CA PRO A 22 -7.08 2.89 11.93
C PRO A 22 -8.52 2.95 12.44
N ASP A 23 -8.81 3.76 13.46
CA ASP A 23 -10.16 3.83 14.03
C ASP A 23 -11.16 4.37 13.00
N ARG A 24 -10.79 5.41 12.23
CA ARG A 24 -11.62 5.93 11.14
C ARG A 24 -11.82 4.92 10.01
N LEU A 25 -10.78 4.18 9.65
CA LEU A 25 -10.88 3.12 8.65
C LEU A 25 -11.88 2.05 9.11
N MET A 26 -11.74 1.58 10.35
CA MET A 26 -12.63 0.58 10.95
C MET A 26 -14.08 1.06 10.98
N ASP A 27 -14.31 2.30 11.41
CA ASP A 27 -15.66 2.88 11.49
C ASP A 27 -16.32 2.99 10.11
N ILE A 28 -15.59 3.43 9.09
CA ILE A 28 -16.08 3.54 7.70
C ILE A 28 -16.46 2.16 7.15
N VAL A 29 -15.62 1.15 7.39
CA VAL A 29 -15.87 -0.22 6.93
C VAL A 29 -17.04 -0.85 7.67
N ARG A 30 -17.10 -0.73 9.01
CA ARG A 30 -18.19 -1.27 9.84
C ARG A 30 -19.54 -0.63 9.51
N ALA A 31 -19.55 0.64 9.13
CA ALA A 31 -20.74 1.35 8.67
C ALA A 31 -21.16 0.95 7.24
N GLY A 32 -20.46 0.04 6.57
CA GLY A 32 -20.77 -0.41 5.21
C GLY A 32 -20.64 0.69 4.15
N LEU A 33 -19.80 1.70 4.39
CA LEU A 33 -19.68 2.87 3.51
C LEU A 33 -18.70 2.67 2.35
N VAL A 34 -17.91 1.60 2.37
CA VAL A 34 -16.94 1.29 1.30
C VAL A 34 -17.07 -0.17 0.88
N ASP A 35 -16.82 -0.44 -0.39
CA ASP A 35 -16.86 -1.78 -0.98
C ASP A 35 -15.46 -2.41 -1.07
N ARG A 36 -14.42 -1.59 -1.19
CA ARG A 36 -13.02 -2.01 -1.29
C ARG A 36 -12.09 -0.97 -0.68
N VAL A 37 -11.00 -1.42 -0.09
CA VAL A 37 -9.93 -0.56 0.44
C VAL A 37 -8.63 -0.85 -0.30
N ALA A 38 -7.93 0.18 -0.75
CA ALA A 38 -6.55 0.10 -1.20
C ALA A 38 -5.66 0.79 -0.18
N MET A 39 -4.80 0.03 0.48
CA MET A 39 -3.88 0.58 1.48
C MET A 39 -2.45 0.61 0.95
N ASP A 40 -1.83 1.77 1.03
CA ASP A 40 -0.43 1.92 0.69
C ASP A 40 0.48 1.37 1.80
N ILE A 41 1.37 0.46 1.42
CA ILE A 41 2.51 0.00 2.21
C ILE A 41 3.74 0.70 1.66
N LYS A 42 4.38 1.57 2.44
CA LYS A 42 5.46 2.41 1.91
C LYS A 42 6.77 1.65 1.76
N ASN A 43 7.10 0.74 2.68
CA ASN A 43 8.29 -0.13 2.66
C ASN A 43 8.17 -1.19 3.77
N SER A 44 9.26 -1.93 4.04
CA SER A 44 9.37 -2.75 5.25
C SER A 44 9.25 -1.89 6.53
N PRO A 45 8.85 -2.45 7.67
CA PRO A 45 8.71 -1.70 8.92
C PRO A 45 9.94 -0.85 9.28
N GLU A 46 11.14 -1.40 9.09
CA GLU A 46 12.40 -0.73 9.41
C GLU A 46 12.68 0.48 8.53
N LEU A 47 12.25 0.45 7.29
CA LEU A 47 12.48 1.51 6.29
C LEU A 47 11.26 2.40 6.08
N TYR A 48 10.14 2.11 6.76
CA TYR A 48 8.86 2.78 6.52
C TYR A 48 8.95 4.30 6.71
N ALA A 49 9.45 4.76 7.86
CA ALA A 49 9.55 6.18 8.20
C ALA A 49 10.45 6.93 7.20
N LYS A 50 11.59 6.32 6.83
CA LYS A 50 12.52 6.87 5.85
C LYS A 50 11.85 7.03 4.48
N THR A 51 11.14 6.00 4.02
CA THR A 51 10.48 6.01 2.71
C THR A 51 9.27 6.95 2.69
N ALA A 52 8.53 7.04 3.80
CA ALA A 52 7.42 7.97 3.95
C ALA A 52 7.86 9.44 4.07
N GLY A 53 9.16 9.70 4.31
CA GLY A 53 9.71 11.05 4.44
C GLY A 53 9.26 11.78 5.72
N ILE A 54 8.89 11.05 6.78
CA ILE A 54 8.37 11.61 8.03
C ILE A 54 9.30 11.27 9.19
N GLY A 55 9.68 12.30 9.97
CA GLY A 55 10.59 12.16 11.10
C GLY A 55 9.98 11.40 12.29
N ARG A 56 8.65 11.44 12.46
CA ARG A 56 7.92 10.69 13.49
C ARG A 56 6.72 9.98 12.88
N LEU A 57 6.84 8.67 12.74
CA LEU A 57 5.81 7.80 12.22
C LEU A 57 5.17 7.03 13.38
N ASP A 58 3.84 6.98 13.41
CA ASP A 58 3.10 6.03 14.24
C ASP A 58 2.93 4.72 13.43
N LEU A 59 3.93 3.83 13.56
CA LEU A 59 3.91 2.54 12.87
C LEU A 59 2.82 1.62 13.44
N ASP A 60 2.50 1.74 14.73
CA ASP A 60 1.44 0.94 15.37
C ASP A 60 0.08 1.25 14.75
N ALA A 61 -0.18 2.52 14.39
CA ALA A 61 -1.41 2.88 13.67
C ALA A 61 -1.49 2.21 12.29
N ILE A 62 -0.38 2.20 11.55
CA ILE A 62 -0.30 1.52 10.25
C ILE A 62 -0.52 0.02 10.43
N GLU A 63 0.12 -0.59 11.43
CA GLU A 63 -0.03 -2.02 11.73
C GLU A 63 -1.46 -2.38 12.07
N ARG A 64 -2.13 -1.62 12.92
CA ARG A 64 -3.56 -1.81 13.24
C ARG A 64 -4.46 -1.76 12.00
N SER A 65 -4.21 -0.83 11.09
CA SER A 65 -4.94 -0.73 9.82
C SER A 65 -4.69 -1.95 8.93
N LYS A 66 -3.43 -2.37 8.79
CA LYS A 66 -3.02 -3.56 8.04
C LYS A 66 -3.68 -4.82 8.60
N ASP A 67 -3.61 -5.05 9.93
CA ASP A 67 -4.18 -6.23 10.58
C ASP A 67 -5.70 -6.28 10.45
N PHE A 68 -6.35 -5.13 10.56
CA PHE A 68 -7.79 -5.03 10.31
C PHE A 68 -8.17 -5.46 8.88
N LEU A 69 -7.42 -5.03 7.86
CA LEU A 69 -7.68 -5.44 6.48
C LEU A 69 -7.38 -6.94 6.28
N LEU A 70 -6.29 -7.44 6.86
CA LEU A 70 -5.96 -8.88 6.81
C LEU A 70 -7.04 -9.76 7.45
N SER A 71 -7.83 -9.25 8.40
CA SER A 71 -8.98 -9.97 8.97
C SER A 71 -10.10 -10.25 7.96
N GLY A 72 -10.08 -9.60 6.79
CA GLY A 72 -11.04 -9.83 5.71
C GLY A 72 -12.40 -9.16 5.93
N SER A 73 -12.47 -8.15 6.77
CA SER A 73 -13.71 -7.40 7.08
C SER A 73 -14.27 -6.62 5.89
N VAL A 74 -13.47 -6.38 4.85
CA VAL A 74 -13.82 -5.72 3.59
C VAL A 74 -12.92 -6.29 2.49
N ASP A 75 -13.32 -6.16 1.23
CA ASP A 75 -12.41 -6.44 0.11
C ASP A 75 -11.27 -5.40 0.07
N TYR A 76 -10.03 -5.85 -0.15
CA TYR A 76 -8.88 -4.97 -0.07
C TYR A 76 -7.73 -5.39 -0.98
N GLU A 77 -6.83 -4.43 -1.23
CA GLU A 77 -5.51 -4.63 -1.81
C GLU A 77 -4.47 -3.83 -1.03
N PHE A 78 -3.24 -4.35 -0.95
CA PHE A 78 -2.08 -3.55 -0.58
C PHE A 78 -1.33 -3.07 -1.82
N ARG A 79 -0.69 -1.90 -1.73
CA ARG A 79 0.07 -1.30 -2.82
C ARG A 79 1.37 -0.71 -2.33
N THR A 80 2.42 -0.84 -3.12
CA THR A 80 3.69 -0.12 -2.92
C THR A 80 4.11 0.55 -4.22
N THR A 81 4.31 1.86 -4.22
CA THR A 81 5.02 2.53 -5.31
C THR A 81 6.50 2.27 -5.11
N VAL A 82 7.10 1.51 -6.02
CA VAL A 82 8.50 1.08 -5.94
C VAL A 82 9.40 2.12 -6.57
N VAL A 83 10.33 2.65 -5.78
CA VAL A 83 11.25 3.73 -6.17
C VAL A 83 12.69 3.24 -6.03
N LYS A 84 13.46 3.27 -7.12
CA LYS A 84 14.90 2.99 -7.11
C LYS A 84 15.60 4.03 -6.24
N GLY A 85 16.42 3.59 -5.29
CA GLY A 85 17.01 4.46 -4.25
C GLY A 85 16.32 4.39 -2.89
N LEU A 86 15.04 4.00 -2.82
CA LEU A 86 14.31 3.77 -1.57
C LEU A 86 13.97 2.30 -1.33
N HIS A 87 13.75 1.54 -2.39
CA HIS A 87 13.40 0.12 -2.33
C HIS A 87 14.52 -0.74 -2.90
N THR A 88 14.70 -1.91 -2.32
CA THR A 88 15.56 -2.98 -2.82
C THR A 88 14.75 -4.27 -2.89
N ARG A 89 15.26 -5.29 -3.54
CA ARG A 89 14.64 -6.62 -3.58
C ARG A 89 14.39 -7.17 -2.17
N GLU A 90 15.33 -6.96 -1.26
CA GLU A 90 15.23 -7.37 0.15
C GLU A 90 14.11 -6.59 0.86
N SER A 91 14.09 -5.24 0.76
CA SER A 91 13.07 -4.44 1.43
C SER A 91 11.65 -4.70 0.91
N VAL A 92 11.49 -5.00 -0.38
CA VAL A 92 10.19 -5.41 -0.96
C VAL A 92 9.77 -6.78 -0.43
N ARG A 93 10.70 -7.73 -0.34
CA ARG A 93 10.46 -9.04 0.27
C ARG A 93 10.03 -8.91 1.74
N ASP A 94 10.71 -8.06 2.52
CA ASP A 94 10.40 -7.85 3.94
C ASP A 94 9.06 -7.11 4.13
N ALA A 95 8.71 -6.17 3.23
CA ALA A 95 7.37 -5.57 3.19
C ALA A 95 6.30 -6.63 2.91
N ALA A 96 6.52 -7.53 1.93
CA ALA A 96 5.62 -8.63 1.64
C ALA A 96 5.49 -9.61 2.81
N LYS A 97 6.58 -9.89 3.53
CA LYS A 97 6.57 -10.69 4.76
C LYS A 97 5.71 -10.06 5.84
N TRP A 98 5.78 -8.73 6.01
CA TRP A 98 4.98 -7.99 6.99
C TRP A 98 3.48 -8.01 6.70
N ILE A 99 3.09 -8.07 5.42
CA ILE A 99 1.70 -8.22 4.98
C ILE A 99 1.33 -9.67 4.63
N SER A 100 2.08 -10.65 5.14
CA SER A 100 1.83 -12.07 4.87
C SER A 100 0.39 -12.45 5.20
N GLY A 101 -0.24 -13.25 4.33
CA GLY A 101 -1.67 -13.55 4.38
C GLY A 101 -2.55 -12.59 3.56
N ALA A 102 -1.98 -11.55 2.97
CA ALA A 102 -2.69 -10.68 2.05
C ALA A 102 -3.16 -11.44 0.80
N LYS A 103 -4.36 -11.09 0.31
CA LYS A 103 -4.93 -11.69 -0.91
C LYS A 103 -4.29 -11.13 -2.17
N GLU A 104 -4.02 -9.82 -2.18
CA GLU A 104 -3.49 -9.10 -3.34
C GLU A 104 -2.47 -8.05 -2.91
N TYR A 105 -1.35 -8.01 -3.62
CA TYR A 105 -0.32 -7.00 -3.46
C TYR A 105 0.11 -6.43 -4.82
N TYR A 106 0.10 -5.11 -4.95
CA TYR A 106 0.45 -4.42 -6.18
C TYR A 106 1.73 -3.63 -6.02
N LEU A 107 2.72 -3.95 -6.84
CA LEU A 107 3.93 -3.16 -7.00
C LEU A 107 3.72 -2.19 -8.16
N GLN A 108 3.67 -0.90 -7.85
CA GLN A 108 3.45 0.17 -8.83
C GLN A 108 4.79 0.79 -9.22
N GLN A 109 5.09 0.86 -10.52
CA GLN A 109 6.28 1.53 -11.00
C GLN A 109 6.22 3.03 -10.66
N PHE A 110 7.31 3.57 -10.13
CA PHE A 110 7.45 5.01 -9.90
C PHE A 110 7.46 5.76 -11.23
N LYS A 111 6.67 6.83 -11.30
CA LYS A 111 6.68 7.80 -12.42
C LYS A 111 6.92 9.18 -11.85
N ASP A 112 7.99 9.84 -12.32
CA ASP A 112 8.21 11.24 -11.96
C ASP A 112 7.17 12.12 -12.67
N SER A 113 6.29 12.71 -11.87
CA SER A 113 5.27 13.66 -12.35
C SER A 113 5.74 15.11 -12.29
N GLY A 114 7.01 15.36 -11.92
CA GLY A 114 7.54 16.70 -11.72
C GLY A 114 7.14 17.35 -10.38
N HIS A 115 6.51 16.59 -9.49
CA HIS A 115 6.07 17.08 -8.17
C HIS A 115 6.81 16.43 -6.99
N VAL A 116 7.88 15.65 -7.29
CA VAL A 116 8.73 15.08 -6.24
C VAL A 116 9.61 16.16 -5.66
N LEU A 117 9.55 16.35 -4.33
CA LEU A 117 10.25 17.44 -3.64
C LEU A 117 11.78 17.34 -3.80
N ASP A 118 12.33 16.13 -3.76
CA ASP A 118 13.74 15.86 -4.02
C ASP A 118 13.88 14.55 -4.81
N ILE A 119 14.20 14.66 -6.09
CA ILE A 119 14.35 13.55 -7.02
C ILE A 119 15.77 12.95 -7.02
N ARG A 120 16.73 13.57 -6.33
CA ARG A 120 18.14 13.17 -6.38
C ARG A 120 18.31 11.74 -5.83
N GLY A 121 18.90 10.88 -6.64
CA GLY A 121 19.12 9.48 -6.31
C GLY A 121 17.86 8.59 -6.38
N LEU A 122 16.73 9.14 -6.84
CA LEU A 122 15.50 8.38 -7.05
C LEU A 122 15.29 8.08 -8.53
N GLY A 123 14.66 6.95 -8.84
CA GLY A 123 14.36 6.57 -10.21
C GLY A 123 13.33 5.45 -10.31
N ALA A 124 12.93 5.16 -11.55
CA ALA A 124 12.09 4.02 -11.86
C ALA A 124 12.93 2.74 -12.04
N TYR A 125 12.40 1.61 -11.64
CA TYR A 125 12.86 0.30 -12.05
C TYR A 125 12.31 0.00 -13.45
N ASP A 126 13.06 -0.73 -14.28
CA ASP A 126 12.53 -1.23 -15.54
C ASP A 126 11.57 -2.41 -15.32
N GLU A 127 10.92 -2.86 -16.41
CA GLU A 127 9.92 -3.94 -16.34
C GLU A 127 10.50 -5.24 -15.80
N ALA A 128 11.71 -5.64 -16.22
CA ALA A 128 12.35 -6.86 -15.76
C ALA A 128 12.75 -6.79 -14.30
N GLU A 129 13.28 -5.64 -13.88
CA GLU A 129 13.57 -5.35 -12.47
C GLU A 129 12.30 -5.40 -11.62
N MET A 130 11.18 -4.80 -12.08
CA MET A 130 9.89 -4.82 -11.38
C MET A 130 9.35 -6.24 -11.20
N HIS A 131 9.46 -7.09 -12.22
CA HIS A 131 9.09 -8.50 -12.11
C HIS A 131 9.98 -9.26 -11.12
N SER A 132 11.30 -9.02 -11.11
CA SER A 132 12.20 -9.61 -10.11
C SER A 132 11.83 -9.21 -8.67
N LEU A 133 11.36 -7.98 -8.45
CA LEU A 133 10.85 -7.54 -7.15
C LEU A 133 9.53 -8.25 -6.79
N ALA A 134 8.64 -8.43 -7.77
CA ALA A 134 7.38 -9.15 -7.57
C ALA A 134 7.63 -10.63 -7.21
N ASP A 135 8.60 -11.28 -7.84
CA ASP A 135 9.00 -12.66 -7.51
C ASP A 135 9.46 -12.78 -6.05
N ALA A 136 10.21 -11.78 -5.54
CA ALA A 136 10.63 -11.77 -4.15
C ALA A 136 9.45 -11.60 -3.17
N ALA A 137 8.46 -10.78 -3.54
CA ALA A 137 7.25 -10.59 -2.74
C ALA A 137 6.34 -11.82 -2.78
N ALA A 138 6.32 -12.56 -3.88
CA ALA A 138 5.49 -13.75 -4.08
C ALA A 138 5.85 -14.91 -3.13
N GLU A 139 7.02 -14.86 -2.46
CA GLU A 139 7.37 -15.78 -1.39
C GLU A 139 6.38 -15.73 -0.19
N TYR A 140 5.71 -14.58 0.01
CA TYR A 140 4.85 -14.30 1.18
C TYR A 140 3.40 -13.96 0.82
N VAL A 141 3.15 -13.47 -0.39
CA VAL A 141 1.81 -13.10 -0.86
C VAL A 141 1.52 -13.84 -2.16
N PRO A 142 0.46 -14.67 -2.23
CA PRO A 142 0.21 -15.55 -3.38
C PRO A 142 -0.16 -14.80 -4.67
N SER A 143 -0.68 -13.57 -4.57
CA SER A 143 -1.04 -12.75 -5.73
C SER A 143 -0.30 -11.42 -5.67
N VAL A 144 0.87 -11.36 -6.31
CA VAL A 144 1.63 -10.13 -6.52
C VAL A 144 1.53 -9.74 -8.00
N GLN A 145 1.18 -8.49 -8.25
CA GLN A 145 1.04 -7.96 -9.61
C GLN A 145 1.85 -6.66 -9.76
N VAL A 146 2.40 -6.45 -10.95
CA VAL A 146 3.09 -5.22 -11.34
C VAL A 146 2.14 -4.31 -12.10
N ARG A 147 2.19 -3.00 -11.80
CA ARG A 147 1.40 -1.97 -12.50
C ARG A 147 2.30 -0.84 -12.97
N GLY A 148 1.99 -0.31 -14.14
CA GLY A 148 2.60 0.92 -14.65
C GLY A 148 3.90 0.76 -15.43
N VAL A 149 4.31 -0.49 -15.70
CA VAL A 149 5.40 -0.84 -16.63
C VAL A 149 4.95 -0.83 -18.06
#